data_ed2d3faad4b7816fedf94fe54972bfbd
#
_entry.id   ed2d3faad4b7816fedf94fe54972bfbd
#
_cell.length_a   1.000
_cell.length_b   1.000
_cell.length_c   1.000
_cell.angle_alpha   90.00
_cell.angle_beta   90.00
_cell.angle_gamma   90.00
#
_symmetry.space_group_name_H-M   'P 1'
#
loop_
_entity.id
_entity.type
_entity.pdbx_description
1 polymer ?
#
loop_
_entity_poly.entity_id
_entity_poly.type
_entity_poly.pdbx_seq_one_letter_code
_entity_poly.pdbx_strand_id
1 'polypeptide(L)'
;MKKNKKIVVPIIIIILLIATGAVIYLTTFKNSNQLNIKEKEWIDKNKTSIVTVNLPNDLNVFSTDGKGTINEFFDELSKEYGISINKNVSDYKTNTSLGLTVSESKPEEGLLLFTDHYVLISKNRELINEPSDLNGKKIGGLNEGIAYISKGYKITSTFVTYESDTALAQGLEDKAIDYALVPLNEYIDKILEKNYIITYHLPELKKYYYIHLGTDEILNSIVNKFYNIWYNDEYEKSYYTNLYNLFVEKLALTGLDTDKLTSKTYKIGFTENPAYTSLSGNKTGGILFSYLTDFSKFVNT
;
A
#
# COMPACT_ATOMS: atom_id res chain seq x y z
N MET A 1 49.85 -23.62 -16.47
CA MET A 1 48.74 -22.69 -16.78
C MET A 1 47.52 -23.33 -17.52
N LYS A 2 47.08 -24.54 -17.22
CA LYS A 2 45.95 -25.21 -17.92
C LYS A 2 44.70 -25.48 -17.05
N LYS A 3 44.74 -25.13 -15.73
CA LYS A 3 43.65 -25.47 -14.80
C LYS A 3 42.45 -24.49 -14.77
N ASN A 4 42.62 -23.27 -15.21
CA ASN A 4 41.57 -22.24 -15.08
C ASN A 4 40.48 -22.22 -16.22
N LYS A 5 40.78 -22.87 -17.35
CA LYS A 5 39.80 -22.89 -18.48
C LYS A 5 38.55 -23.69 -18.17
N LYS A 6 38.63 -24.72 -17.31
CA LYS A 6 37.46 -25.57 -16.98
C LYS A 6 36.41 -24.89 -16.12
N ILE A 7 36.77 -23.83 -15.41
CA ILE A 7 35.81 -23.06 -14.56
C ILE A 7 35.28 -21.81 -15.28
N VAL A 8 36.09 -21.21 -16.15
CA VAL A 8 35.73 -19.97 -16.86
C VAL A 8 34.62 -20.21 -17.88
N VAL A 9 34.64 -21.33 -18.60
CA VAL A 9 33.63 -21.65 -19.62
C VAL A 9 32.21 -21.78 -19.03
N PRO A 10 31.96 -22.57 -17.95
CA PRO A 10 30.62 -22.65 -17.38
C PRO A 10 30.14 -21.30 -16.79
N ILE A 11 31.02 -20.47 -16.25
CA ILE A 11 30.65 -19.15 -15.75
C ILE A 11 30.20 -18.24 -16.89
N ILE A 12 30.89 -18.24 -18.02
CA ILE A 12 30.50 -17.45 -19.20
C ILE A 12 29.14 -17.93 -19.74
N ILE A 13 28.88 -19.24 -19.78
CA ILE A 13 27.60 -19.80 -20.20
C ILE A 13 26.47 -19.36 -19.28
N ILE A 14 26.68 -19.37 -17.96
CA ILE A 14 25.68 -18.92 -16.98
C ILE A 14 25.39 -17.41 -17.16
N ILE A 15 26.41 -16.58 -17.35
CA ILE A 15 26.23 -15.14 -17.59
C ILE A 15 25.45 -14.90 -18.90
N LEU A 16 25.76 -15.64 -19.95
CA LEU A 16 25.03 -15.53 -21.23
C LEU A 16 23.57 -15.98 -21.09
N LEU A 17 23.29 -17.05 -20.35
CA LEU A 17 21.91 -17.49 -20.08
C LEU A 17 21.12 -16.48 -19.25
N ILE A 18 21.73 -15.85 -18.25
CA ILE A 18 21.11 -14.78 -17.47
C ILE A 18 20.86 -13.56 -18.35
N ALA A 19 21.83 -13.16 -19.15
CA ALA A 19 21.68 -12.00 -20.06
C ALA A 19 20.59 -12.23 -21.12
N THR A 20 20.57 -13.42 -21.76
CA THR A 20 19.51 -13.77 -22.71
C THR A 20 18.14 -13.88 -22.05
N GLY A 21 18.06 -14.46 -20.85
CA GLY A 21 16.83 -14.51 -20.07
C GLY A 21 16.32 -13.11 -19.71
N ALA A 22 17.19 -12.21 -19.30
CA ALA A 22 16.86 -10.81 -19.02
C ALA A 22 16.37 -10.07 -20.27
N VAL A 23 17.04 -10.23 -21.41
CA VAL A 23 16.61 -9.62 -22.68
C VAL A 23 15.25 -10.15 -23.13
N ILE A 24 15.04 -11.47 -23.07
CA ILE A 24 13.74 -12.08 -23.41
C ILE A 24 12.66 -11.55 -22.46
N TYR A 25 12.91 -11.51 -21.16
CA TYR A 25 11.98 -10.98 -20.16
C TYR A 25 11.62 -9.53 -20.46
N LEU A 26 12.60 -8.66 -20.64
CA LEU A 26 12.39 -7.23 -20.91
C LEU A 26 11.64 -6.98 -22.22
N THR A 27 11.98 -7.71 -23.30
CA THR A 27 11.29 -7.55 -24.58
C THR A 27 9.87 -8.10 -24.53
N THR A 28 9.63 -9.22 -23.84
CA THR A 28 8.29 -9.78 -23.67
C THR A 28 7.42 -8.85 -22.81
N PHE A 29 7.94 -8.36 -21.70
CA PHE A 29 7.24 -7.41 -20.84
C PHE A 29 6.90 -6.12 -21.58
N LYS A 30 7.87 -5.51 -22.27
CA LYS A 30 7.66 -4.30 -23.07
C LYS A 30 6.61 -4.50 -24.16
N ASN A 31 6.65 -5.63 -24.87
CA ASN A 31 5.69 -5.92 -25.93
C ASN A 31 4.27 -6.19 -25.38
N SER A 32 4.17 -6.85 -24.21
CA SER A 32 2.87 -7.15 -23.61
C SER A 32 2.15 -5.88 -23.11
N ASN A 33 2.88 -4.85 -22.72
CA ASN A 33 2.33 -3.60 -22.24
C ASN A 33 2.17 -2.52 -23.35
N GLN A 34 2.58 -2.80 -24.59
CA GLN A 34 2.29 -1.92 -25.72
C GLN A 34 0.83 -2.04 -26.17
N LEU A 35 0.23 -0.89 -26.47
CA LEU A 35 -1.13 -0.86 -27.03
C LEU A 35 -1.17 -1.54 -28.40
N ASN A 36 -2.10 -2.46 -28.58
CA ASN A 36 -2.40 -3.08 -29.86
C ASN A 36 -3.25 -2.15 -30.76
N ILE A 37 -3.52 -2.60 -31.98
CA ILE A 37 -4.26 -1.78 -32.97
C ILE A 37 -5.67 -1.45 -32.46
N LYS A 38 -6.40 -2.42 -31.90
CA LYS A 38 -7.77 -2.20 -31.39
C LYS A 38 -7.81 -1.21 -30.24
N GLU A 39 -6.83 -1.24 -29.35
CA GLU A 39 -6.73 -0.31 -28.23
C GLU A 39 -6.42 1.12 -28.71
N LYS A 40 -5.57 1.27 -29.70
CA LYS A 40 -5.28 2.57 -30.32
C LYS A 40 -6.51 3.13 -31.05
N GLU A 41 -7.21 2.30 -31.80
CA GLU A 41 -8.46 2.66 -32.47
C GLU A 41 -9.55 3.05 -31.45
N TRP A 42 -9.62 2.33 -30.31
CA TRP A 42 -10.54 2.67 -29.23
C TRP A 42 -10.22 4.04 -28.64
N ILE A 43 -8.96 4.33 -28.36
CA ILE A 43 -8.50 5.66 -27.87
C ILE A 43 -8.86 6.73 -28.88
N ASP A 44 -8.54 6.56 -30.15
CA ASP A 44 -8.82 7.53 -31.20
C ASP A 44 -10.32 7.84 -31.34
N LYS A 45 -11.15 6.80 -31.27
CA LYS A 45 -12.61 6.92 -31.33
C LYS A 45 -13.21 7.61 -30.10
N ASN A 46 -12.58 7.43 -28.91
CA ASN A 46 -13.10 7.92 -27.64
C ASN A 46 -12.39 9.18 -27.14
N LYS A 47 -11.58 9.86 -27.93
CA LYS A 47 -10.87 11.10 -27.54
C LYS A 47 -11.77 12.21 -26.98
N THR A 48 -13.03 12.27 -27.46
CA THR A 48 -14.02 13.26 -27.01
C THR A 48 -15.02 12.69 -26.01
N SER A 49 -14.94 11.41 -25.72
CA SER A 49 -15.79 10.75 -24.73
C SER A 49 -15.19 10.88 -23.34
N ILE A 50 -16.06 10.91 -22.33
CA ILE A 50 -15.62 10.98 -20.93
C ILE A 50 -15.75 9.59 -20.33
N VAL A 51 -14.63 9.06 -19.82
CA VAL A 51 -14.59 7.84 -19.00
C VAL A 51 -14.85 8.25 -17.55
N THR A 52 -15.86 7.68 -16.93
CA THR A 52 -16.12 7.91 -15.51
C THR A 52 -15.43 6.86 -14.66
N VAL A 53 -14.70 7.29 -13.65
CA VAL A 53 -14.07 6.44 -12.65
C VAL A 53 -14.65 6.77 -11.28
N ASN A 54 -14.92 5.73 -10.48
CA ASN A 54 -15.49 5.87 -9.16
C ASN A 54 -14.39 5.78 -8.11
N LEU A 55 -14.16 6.85 -7.36
CA LEU A 55 -13.12 6.94 -6.35
C LEU A 55 -13.73 7.35 -5.00
N PRO A 56 -13.25 6.80 -3.88
CA PRO A 56 -13.63 7.31 -2.57
C PRO A 56 -13.08 8.72 -2.35
N ASN A 57 -13.59 9.41 -1.34
CA ASN A 57 -13.10 10.74 -0.95
C ASN A 57 -12.56 10.79 0.48
N ASP A 58 -12.45 9.66 1.13
CA ASP A 58 -12.10 9.51 2.55
C ASP A 58 -11.13 8.35 2.80
N LEU A 59 -10.29 8.04 1.83
CA LEU A 59 -9.36 6.92 1.89
C LEU A 59 -7.90 7.38 1.94
N ASN A 60 -7.60 8.26 2.90
CA ASN A 60 -6.26 8.76 3.29
C ASN A 60 -5.26 8.89 2.10
N VAL A 61 -4.21 8.06 2.09
CA VAL A 61 -3.12 8.08 1.11
C VAL A 61 -3.59 7.80 -0.32
N PHE A 62 -4.72 7.08 -0.47
CA PHE A 62 -5.17 6.63 -1.78
C PHE A 62 -6.08 7.62 -2.49
N SER A 63 -7.07 8.17 -1.78
CA SER A 63 -8.03 9.09 -2.39
C SER A 63 -8.71 9.95 -1.33
N THR A 64 -8.28 11.19 -1.21
CA THR A 64 -8.89 12.20 -0.33
C THR A 64 -8.92 13.54 -1.05
N ASP A 65 -10.10 14.15 -1.16
CA ASP A 65 -10.30 15.45 -1.80
C ASP A 65 -9.70 15.57 -3.21
N GLY A 66 -9.86 14.50 -4.00
CA GLY A 66 -9.37 14.44 -5.38
C GLY A 66 -7.86 14.25 -5.51
N LYS A 67 -7.14 14.03 -4.41
CA LYS A 67 -5.71 13.77 -4.34
C LYS A 67 -5.44 12.33 -3.89
N GLY A 68 -4.19 11.89 -3.99
CA GLY A 68 -3.76 10.57 -3.53
C GLY A 68 -3.39 9.64 -4.67
N THR A 69 -2.79 8.54 -4.30
CA THR A 69 -2.12 7.58 -5.20
C THR A 69 -2.99 7.10 -6.36
N ILE A 70 -4.28 6.81 -6.12
CA ILE A 70 -5.17 6.37 -7.20
C ILE A 70 -5.65 7.53 -8.07
N ASN A 71 -5.73 8.73 -7.51
CA ASN A 71 -6.04 9.92 -8.30
C ASN A 71 -4.92 10.23 -9.28
N GLU A 72 -3.65 10.12 -8.85
CA GLU A 72 -2.47 10.30 -9.69
C GLU A 72 -2.41 9.24 -10.79
N PHE A 73 -2.70 7.97 -10.47
CA PHE A 73 -2.80 6.91 -11.47
C PHE A 73 -3.75 7.28 -12.62
N PHE A 74 -4.95 7.73 -12.31
CA PHE A 74 -5.93 8.07 -13.35
C PHE A 74 -5.58 9.39 -14.07
N ASP A 75 -4.93 10.34 -13.41
CA ASP A 75 -4.44 11.56 -14.06
C ASP A 75 -3.33 11.26 -15.06
N GLU A 76 -2.40 10.38 -14.69
CA GLU A 76 -1.32 9.97 -15.57
C GLU A 76 -1.82 9.09 -16.72
N LEU A 77 -2.77 8.17 -16.48
CA LEU A 77 -3.45 7.41 -17.53
C LEU A 77 -4.13 8.35 -18.55
N SER A 78 -4.84 9.36 -18.04
CA SER A 78 -5.49 10.40 -18.85
C SER A 78 -4.47 11.14 -19.72
N LYS A 79 -3.38 11.57 -19.11
CA LYS A 79 -2.31 12.31 -19.78
C LYS A 79 -1.58 11.47 -20.82
N GLU A 80 -1.24 10.22 -20.49
CA GLU A 80 -0.48 9.33 -21.38
C GLU A 80 -1.23 8.99 -22.65
N TYR A 81 -2.53 8.69 -22.54
CA TYR A 81 -3.32 8.24 -23.69
C TYR A 81 -4.31 9.28 -24.24
N GLY A 82 -4.38 10.46 -23.64
CA GLY A 82 -5.33 11.51 -24.05
C GLY A 82 -6.80 11.13 -23.81
N ILE A 83 -7.08 10.28 -22.82
CA ILE A 83 -8.43 9.86 -22.43
C ILE A 83 -8.98 10.88 -21.43
N SER A 84 -10.16 11.46 -21.72
CA SER A 84 -10.83 12.34 -20.75
C SER A 84 -11.42 11.52 -19.61
N ILE A 85 -10.96 11.75 -18.38
CA ILE A 85 -11.44 11.04 -17.18
C ILE A 85 -12.21 11.99 -16.26
N ASN A 86 -13.41 11.57 -15.88
CA ASN A 86 -14.19 12.20 -14.83
C ASN A 86 -14.15 11.35 -13.57
N LYS A 87 -13.66 11.92 -12.47
CA LYS A 87 -13.58 11.26 -11.18
C LYS A 87 -14.86 11.52 -10.39
N ASN A 88 -15.63 10.48 -10.18
CA ASN A 88 -16.89 10.53 -9.45
C ASN A 88 -16.67 9.98 -8.02
N VAL A 89 -17.12 10.72 -7.02
CA VAL A 89 -17.04 10.27 -5.62
C VAL A 89 -18.05 9.14 -5.40
N SER A 90 -17.57 8.03 -4.89
CA SER A 90 -18.41 6.86 -4.62
C SER A 90 -17.95 6.11 -3.37
N ASP A 91 -18.84 5.30 -2.82
CA ASP A 91 -18.49 4.36 -1.77
C ASP A 91 -17.62 3.23 -2.37
N TYR A 92 -16.42 3.07 -1.81
CA TYR A 92 -15.46 2.06 -2.27
C TYR A 92 -15.85 0.62 -1.90
N LYS A 93 -16.75 0.43 -0.93
CA LYS A 93 -17.21 -0.90 -0.50
C LYS A 93 -18.22 -1.51 -1.48
N THR A 94 -18.94 -0.68 -2.21
CA THR A 94 -20.03 -1.09 -3.12
C THR A 94 -19.75 -0.81 -4.58
N ASN A 95 -18.53 -0.37 -4.92
CA ASN A 95 -18.17 -0.02 -6.29
C ASN A 95 -18.14 -1.28 -7.19
N THR A 96 -18.91 -1.25 -8.26
CA THR A 96 -18.97 -2.29 -9.31
C THR A 96 -18.57 -1.75 -10.68
N SER A 97 -18.00 -0.55 -10.74
CA SER A 97 -17.54 0.12 -11.96
C SER A 97 -16.04 0.35 -11.92
N LEU A 98 -15.46 0.84 -13.01
CA LEU A 98 -14.04 1.20 -13.02
C LEU A 98 -13.73 2.19 -11.89
N GLY A 99 -12.76 1.87 -11.06
CA GLY A 99 -12.37 2.72 -9.94
C GLY A 99 -11.75 1.94 -8.78
N LEU A 100 -11.59 2.57 -7.63
CA LEU A 100 -11.00 1.95 -6.45
C LEU A 100 -12.06 1.21 -5.62
N THR A 101 -11.71 0.00 -5.23
CA THR A 101 -12.50 -0.83 -4.30
C THR A 101 -11.60 -1.36 -3.19
N VAL A 102 -12.17 -1.50 -2.00
CA VAL A 102 -11.49 -2.10 -0.84
C VAL A 102 -12.31 -3.26 -0.32
N SER A 103 -11.66 -4.40 -0.09
CA SER A 103 -12.33 -5.64 0.34
C SER A 103 -11.46 -6.41 1.33
N GLU A 104 -12.10 -7.16 2.22
CA GLU A 104 -11.43 -8.10 3.15
C GLU A 104 -11.10 -9.44 2.47
N SER A 105 -11.69 -9.70 1.32
CA SER A 105 -11.36 -10.85 0.48
C SER A 105 -10.45 -10.43 -0.66
N LYS A 106 -9.40 -11.23 -0.93
CA LYS A 106 -8.56 -11.00 -2.09
C LYS A 106 -9.43 -11.06 -3.35
N PRO A 107 -9.39 -10.03 -4.22
CA PRO A 107 -10.19 -10.02 -5.43
C PRO A 107 -9.76 -11.15 -6.38
N GLU A 108 -10.73 -11.81 -7.01
CA GLU A 108 -10.48 -12.76 -8.09
C GLU A 108 -10.10 -12.01 -9.39
N GLU A 109 -10.70 -10.84 -9.58
CA GLU A 109 -10.46 -9.94 -10.71
C GLU A 109 -10.12 -8.54 -10.19
N GLY A 110 -9.41 -7.76 -11.01
CA GLY A 110 -8.97 -6.41 -10.67
C GLY A 110 -7.47 -6.30 -10.47
N LEU A 111 -6.97 -5.08 -10.31
CA LEU A 111 -5.55 -4.77 -10.24
C LEU A 111 -5.19 -4.39 -8.80
N LEU A 112 -4.49 -5.28 -8.11
CA LEU A 112 -4.13 -5.10 -6.70
C LEU A 112 -3.13 -3.96 -6.54
N LEU A 113 -3.52 -2.91 -5.81
CA LEU A 113 -2.66 -1.77 -5.49
C LEU A 113 -1.91 -1.97 -4.18
N PHE A 114 -2.63 -2.38 -3.15
CA PHE A 114 -2.08 -2.43 -1.80
C PHE A 114 -2.76 -3.54 -0.98
N THR A 115 -2.02 -4.07 -0.03
CA THR A 115 -2.57 -4.98 0.96
C THR A 115 -2.33 -4.39 2.34
N ASP A 116 -3.38 -3.97 2.99
CA ASP A 116 -3.39 -3.47 4.37
C ASP A 116 -3.58 -4.63 5.35
N HIS A 117 -3.39 -4.34 6.62
CA HIS A 117 -3.66 -5.25 7.72
C HIS A 117 -4.31 -4.52 8.88
N TYR A 118 -4.96 -5.29 9.75
CA TYR A 118 -5.55 -4.74 10.96
C TYR A 118 -4.52 -4.57 12.07
N VAL A 119 -4.77 -3.57 12.91
CA VAL A 119 -4.00 -3.29 14.12
C VAL A 119 -4.93 -3.08 15.30
N LEU A 120 -4.42 -3.33 16.49
CA LEU A 120 -5.05 -2.84 17.72
C LEU A 120 -4.40 -1.52 18.10
N ILE A 121 -5.22 -0.51 18.29
CA ILE A 121 -4.80 0.80 18.76
C ILE A 121 -5.34 1.08 20.17
N SER A 122 -4.61 1.86 20.96
CA SER A 122 -4.98 2.27 22.30
C SER A 122 -4.46 3.65 22.61
N LYS A 123 -5.00 4.27 23.66
CA LYS A 123 -4.43 5.48 24.28
C LYS A 123 -3.31 5.16 25.28
N ASN A 124 -3.24 3.92 25.74
CA ASN A 124 -2.24 3.47 26.69
C ASN A 124 -1.01 2.92 25.97
N ARG A 125 0.18 3.13 26.56
CA ARG A 125 1.44 2.62 26.02
C ARG A 125 1.72 1.15 26.38
N GLU A 126 0.68 0.40 26.68
CA GLU A 126 0.80 -1.04 26.96
C GLU A 126 0.89 -1.80 25.63
N LEU A 127 2.05 -2.37 25.34
CA LEU A 127 2.24 -3.21 24.14
C LEU A 127 1.71 -4.62 24.44
N ILE A 128 1.06 -5.19 23.45
CA ILE A 128 0.62 -6.59 23.46
C ILE A 128 1.74 -7.41 22.83
N ASN A 129 2.30 -8.37 23.58
CA ASN A 129 3.38 -9.22 23.09
C ASN A 129 2.84 -10.51 22.46
N GLU A 130 1.74 -11.03 22.99
CA GLU A 130 1.07 -12.23 22.48
C GLU A 130 -0.45 -12.12 22.60
N PRO A 131 -1.21 -12.86 21.79
CA PRO A 131 -2.69 -12.79 21.81
C PRO A 131 -3.33 -13.05 23.19
N SER A 132 -2.68 -13.83 24.05
CA SER A 132 -3.17 -14.11 25.41
C SER A 132 -3.21 -12.87 26.32
N ASP A 133 -2.41 -11.84 26.04
CA ASP A 133 -2.44 -10.55 26.78
C ASP A 133 -3.76 -9.80 26.58
N LEU A 134 -4.52 -10.16 25.56
CA LEU A 134 -5.85 -9.62 25.29
C LEU A 134 -6.96 -10.26 26.12
N ASN A 135 -6.69 -11.36 26.86
CA ASN A 135 -7.69 -12.01 27.68
C ASN A 135 -8.25 -11.06 28.75
N GLY A 136 -9.58 -11.00 28.84
CA GLY A 136 -10.29 -10.12 29.76
C GLY A 136 -10.35 -8.66 29.33
N LYS A 137 -9.72 -8.28 28.24
CA LYS A 137 -9.78 -6.92 27.68
C LYS A 137 -11.06 -6.71 26.85
N LYS A 138 -11.46 -5.46 26.68
CA LYS A 138 -12.56 -5.06 25.81
C LYS A 138 -12.01 -4.54 24.50
N ILE A 139 -12.34 -5.20 23.41
CA ILE A 139 -11.89 -4.85 22.06
C ILE A 139 -13.09 -4.36 21.27
N GLY A 140 -13.05 -3.10 20.85
CA GLY A 140 -14.03 -2.51 19.96
C GLY A 140 -13.61 -2.61 18.51
N GLY A 141 -14.57 -2.62 17.60
CA GLY A 141 -14.31 -2.57 16.16
C GLY A 141 -15.60 -2.43 15.37
N LEU A 142 -15.49 -2.20 14.07
CA LEU A 142 -16.63 -2.32 13.18
C LEU A 142 -17.00 -3.79 13.01
N ASN A 143 -18.24 -4.04 12.58
CA ASN A 143 -18.82 -5.38 12.52
C ASN A 143 -17.95 -6.39 11.76
N GLU A 144 -17.41 -5.99 10.62
CA GLU A 144 -16.56 -6.83 9.76
C GLU A 144 -15.27 -7.24 10.47
N GLY A 145 -14.56 -6.28 11.08
CA GLY A 145 -13.33 -6.53 11.82
C GLY A 145 -13.54 -7.43 13.04
N ILE A 146 -14.61 -7.18 13.83
CA ILE A 146 -14.94 -8.01 14.99
C ILE A 146 -15.30 -9.45 14.56
N ALA A 147 -16.07 -9.61 13.51
CA ALA A 147 -16.40 -10.92 12.97
C ALA A 147 -15.14 -11.68 12.49
N TYR A 148 -14.15 -10.94 12.00
CA TYR A 148 -12.91 -11.49 11.49
C TYR A 148 -11.98 -11.96 12.63
N ILE A 149 -11.71 -11.08 13.62
CA ILE A 149 -10.82 -11.43 14.75
C ILE A 149 -11.40 -12.58 15.60
N SER A 150 -12.72 -12.60 15.82
CA SER A 150 -13.38 -13.62 16.63
C SER A 150 -13.27 -15.02 16.03
N LYS A 151 -13.09 -15.15 14.71
CA LYS A 151 -12.89 -16.42 14.03
C LYS A 151 -11.42 -16.85 14.00
N GLY A 152 -10.49 -15.91 13.91
CA GLY A 152 -9.07 -16.17 13.69
C GLY A 152 -8.25 -16.34 14.97
N TYR A 153 -8.69 -15.74 16.07
CA TYR A 153 -7.94 -15.70 17.31
C TYR A 153 -8.69 -16.33 18.48
N LYS A 154 -8.05 -17.28 19.16
CA LYS A 154 -8.59 -17.92 20.38
C LYS A 154 -8.24 -17.06 21.60
N ILE A 155 -8.95 -15.95 21.79
CA ILE A 155 -8.79 -15.05 22.93
C ILE A 155 -10.10 -14.91 23.69
N THR A 156 -9.99 -14.73 25.01
CA THR A 156 -11.14 -14.56 25.90
C THR A 156 -11.38 -13.07 26.16
N SER A 157 -11.63 -12.30 25.09
CA SER A 157 -11.91 -10.88 25.12
C SER A 157 -13.40 -10.61 25.03
N THR A 158 -13.82 -9.45 25.53
CA THR A 158 -15.17 -8.93 25.26
C THR A 158 -15.13 -8.10 24.00
N PHE A 159 -15.83 -8.53 22.96
CA PHE A 159 -15.94 -7.81 21.70
C PHE A 159 -17.13 -6.86 21.72
N VAL A 160 -16.90 -5.61 21.32
CA VAL A 160 -17.90 -4.55 21.24
C VAL A 160 -17.96 -4.06 19.80
N THR A 161 -19.11 -4.20 19.15
CA THR A 161 -19.32 -3.73 17.77
C THR A 161 -19.82 -2.30 17.77
N TYR A 162 -19.24 -1.47 16.91
CA TYR A 162 -19.63 -0.08 16.67
C TYR A 162 -20.16 0.07 15.24
N GLU A 163 -21.12 0.97 15.07
CA GLU A 163 -21.77 1.20 13.77
C GLU A 163 -20.97 2.17 12.88
N SER A 164 -20.02 2.93 13.46
CA SER A 164 -19.22 3.91 12.72
C SER A 164 -17.85 4.11 13.36
N ASP A 165 -16.91 4.59 12.56
CA ASP A 165 -15.58 4.98 12.99
C ASP A 165 -15.59 6.06 14.07
N THR A 166 -16.53 7.01 13.98
CA THR A 166 -16.69 8.06 14.98
C THR A 166 -17.13 7.48 16.32
N ALA A 167 -18.09 6.54 16.31
CA ALA A 167 -18.55 5.89 17.53
C ALA A 167 -17.45 4.99 18.13
N LEU A 168 -16.67 4.30 17.30
CA LEU A 168 -15.53 3.48 17.73
C LEU A 168 -14.45 4.36 18.39
N ALA A 169 -14.08 5.45 17.73
CA ALA A 169 -13.12 6.42 18.29
C ALA A 169 -13.60 6.99 19.62
N GLN A 170 -14.89 7.36 19.73
CA GLN A 170 -15.47 7.85 20.98
C GLN A 170 -15.42 6.78 22.08
N GLY A 171 -15.71 5.52 21.75
CA GLY A 171 -15.62 4.39 22.70
C GLY A 171 -14.21 4.23 23.29
N LEU A 172 -13.18 4.46 22.48
CA LEU A 172 -11.78 4.44 22.91
C LEU A 172 -11.45 5.68 23.78
N GLU A 173 -11.95 6.87 23.41
CA GLU A 173 -11.78 8.11 24.17
C GLU A 173 -12.42 8.02 25.56
N ASP A 174 -13.63 7.47 25.66
CA ASP A 174 -14.41 7.32 26.88
C ASP A 174 -13.96 6.13 27.75
N LYS A 175 -12.96 5.36 27.27
CA LYS A 175 -12.48 4.13 27.93
C LYS A 175 -13.57 3.07 28.08
N ALA A 176 -14.58 3.08 27.22
CA ALA A 176 -15.59 2.02 27.12
C ALA A 176 -14.98 0.73 26.58
N ILE A 177 -13.92 0.84 25.82
CA ILE A 177 -13.05 -0.23 25.30
C ILE A 177 -11.59 0.06 25.64
N ASP A 178 -10.79 -1.01 25.77
CA ASP A 178 -9.35 -0.91 26.01
C ASP A 178 -8.57 -0.73 24.71
N TYR A 179 -9.03 -1.39 23.65
CA TYR A 179 -8.41 -1.40 22.33
C TYR A 179 -9.46 -1.22 21.24
N ALA A 180 -9.08 -0.51 20.18
CA ALA A 180 -9.87 -0.48 18.94
C ALA A 180 -9.15 -1.31 17.86
N LEU A 181 -9.89 -2.20 17.20
CA LEU A 181 -9.44 -2.99 16.06
C LEU A 181 -9.78 -2.23 14.78
N VAL A 182 -8.76 -1.83 14.05
CA VAL A 182 -8.91 -0.97 12.87
C VAL A 182 -7.95 -1.37 11.75
N PRO A 183 -8.32 -1.18 10.46
CA PRO A 183 -7.37 -1.26 9.37
C PRO A 183 -6.36 -0.11 9.47
N LEU A 184 -5.06 -0.42 9.37
CA LEU A 184 -4.01 0.56 9.62
C LEU A 184 -4.12 1.77 8.69
N ASN A 185 -4.25 1.55 7.40
CA ASN A 185 -4.24 2.63 6.41
C ASN A 185 -5.50 3.50 6.47
N GLU A 186 -6.67 2.92 6.72
CA GLU A 186 -7.92 3.67 6.86
C GLU A 186 -7.95 4.55 8.11
N TYR A 187 -7.17 4.18 9.14
CA TYR A 187 -7.16 4.87 10.44
C TYR A 187 -5.89 5.68 10.71
N ILE A 188 -4.95 5.71 9.77
CA ILE A 188 -3.64 6.35 10.01
C ILE A 188 -3.76 7.84 10.34
N ASP A 189 -4.70 8.55 9.74
CA ASP A 189 -5.01 9.94 10.05
C ASP A 189 -5.39 10.13 11.52
N LYS A 190 -6.34 9.32 12.01
CA LYS A 190 -6.81 9.35 13.40
C LYS A 190 -5.72 8.91 14.38
N ILE A 191 -4.91 7.91 14.00
CA ILE A 191 -3.77 7.47 14.78
C ILE A 191 -2.80 8.64 15.01
N LEU A 192 -2.50 9.40 13.97
CA LEU A 192 -1.61 10.56 14.02
C LEU A 192 -2.25 11.72 14.81
N GLU A 193 -3.46 12.12 14.47
CA GLU A 193 -4.15 13.26 15.10
C GLU A 193 -4.41 13.06 16.59
N LYS A 194 -4.77 11.86 17.01
CA LYS A 194 -5.15 11.54 18.39
C LYS A 194 -4.00 10.97 19.20
N ASN A 195 -2.81 10.81 18.61
CA ASN A 195 -1.66 10.15 19.23
C ASN A 195 -2.00 8.75 19.78
N TYR A 196 -2.81 7.99 19.05
CA TYR A 196 -3.05 6.59 19.40
C TYR A 196 -1.78 5.76 19.23
N ILE A 197 -1.63 4.76 20.06
CA ILE A 197 -0.50 3.85 20.03
C ILE A 197 -0.95 2.58 19.34
N ILE A 198 -0.22 2.14 18.32
CA ILE A 198 -0.38 0.80 17.74
C ILE A 198 0.24 -0.19 18.75
N THR A 199 -0.60 -1.01 19.36
CA THR A 199 -0.20 -1.93 20.43
C THR A 199 0.03 -3.34 19.94
N TYR A 200 -0.63 -3.72 18.83
CA TYR A 200 -0.48 -5.04 18.24
C TYR A 200 -0.81 -5.03 16.74
N HIS A 201 -0.07 -5.77 15.95
CA HIS A 201 -0.31 -5.98 14.54
C HIS A 201 -0.94 -7.35 14.30
N LEU A 202 -1.93 -7.41 13.41
CA LEU A 202 -2.63 -8.62 13.01
C LEU A 202 -2.45 -8.85 11.49
N PRO A 203 -1.27 -9.27 11.05
CA PRO A 203 -0.93 -9.34 9.62
C PRO A 203 -1.74 -10.40 8.84
N GLU A 204 -2.38 -11.33 9.52
CA GLU A 204 -3.29 -12.31 8.91
C GLU A 204 -4.64 -11.68 8.53
N LEU A 205 -5.07 -10.64 9.26
CA LEU A 205 -6.30 -9.91 8.97
C LEU A 205 -6.00 -8.84 7.92
N LYS A 206 -6.33 -9.13 6.67
CA LYS A 206 -5.93 -8.32 5.52
C LYS A 206 -7.10 -7.55 4.94
N LYS A 207 -6.79 -6.39 4.36
CA LYS A 207 -7.67 -5.62 3.50
C LYS A 207 -6.95 -5.35 2.18
N TYR A 208 -7.67 -5.48 1.06
CA TYR A 208 -7.12 -5.39 -0.27
C TYR A 208 -7.68 -4.17 -0.98
N TYR A 209 -6.79 -3.31 -1.44
CA TYR A 209 -7.09 -2.13 -2.24
C TYR A 209 -6.80 -2.47 -3.69
N TYR A 210 -7.77 -2.37 -4.56
CA TYR A 210 -7.60 -2.76 -5.96
C TYR A 210 -8.43 -1.90 -6.89
N ILE A 211 -7.95 -1.75 -8.11
CA ILE A 211 -8.71 -1.13 -9.17
C ILE A 211 -9.71 -2.17 -9.68
N HIS A 212 -10.99 -1.92 -9.44
CA HIS A 212 -12.05 -2.68 -10.06
C HIS A 212 -12.15 -2.26 -11.54
N LEU A 213 -12.20 -3.24 -12.42
CA LEU A 213 -12.33 -3.03 -13.85
C LEU A 213 -13.81 -2.92 -14.23
N GLY A 214 -14.11 -2.06 -15.22
CA GLY A 214 -15.46 -1.88 -15.71
C GLY A 214 -15.89 -2.97 -16.70
N THR A 215 -16.95 -2.70 -17.44
CA THR A 215 -17.51 -3.65 -18.43
C THR A 215 -16.92 -3.53 -19.84
N ASP A 216 -16.16 -2.45 -20.13
CA ASP A 216 -15.49 -2.26 -21.42
C ASP A 216 -14.16 -3.00 -21.43
N GLU A 217 -14.13 -4.16 -22.11
CA GLU A 217 -12.96 -5.04 -22.18
C GLU A 217 -11.73 -4.35 -22.79
N ILE A 218 -11.93 -3.45 -23.78
CA ILE A 218 -10.81 -2.77 -24.43
C ILE A 218 -10.22 -1.72 -23.48
N LEU A 219 -11.06 -0.93 -22.83
CA LEU A 219 -10.62 0.00 -21.80
C LEU A 219 -9.93 -0.73 -20.64
N ASN A 220 -10.47 -1.84 -20.18
CA ASN A 220 -9.85 -2.68 -19.15
C ASN A 220 -8.46 -3.15 -19.54
N SER A 221 -8.27 -3.54 -20.81
CA SER A 221 -6.96 -3.92 -21.34
C SER A 221 -5.98 -2.75 -21.35
N ILE A 222 -6.42 -1.55 -21.73
CA ILE A 222 -5.62 -0.32 -21.70
C ILE A 222 -5.20 0.00 -20.26
N VAL A 223 -6.16 0.00 -19.33
CA VAL A 223 -5.92 0.26 -17.90
C VAL A 223 -4.94 -0.75 -17.32
N ASN A 224 -5.09 -2.03 -17.62
CA ASN A 224 -4.19 -3.09 -17.15
C ASN A 224 -2.75 -2.91 -17.66
N LYS A 225 -2.58 -2.57 -18.93
CA LYS A 225 -1.26 -2.32 -19.50
C LYS A 225 -0.58 -1.11 -18.89
N PHE A 226 -1.34 -0.02 -18.71
CA PHE A 226 -0.84 1.16 -18.02
C PHE A 226 -0.48 0.86 -16.58
N TYR A 227 -1.34 0.15 -15.85
CA TYR A 227 -1.09 -0.27 -14.47
C TYR A 227 0.22 -1.04 -14.34
N ASN A 228 0.50 -1.99 -15.21
CA ASN A 228 1.74 -2.77 -15.15
C ASN A 228 3.00 -1.92 -15.29
N ILE A 229 2.95 -0.84 -16.08
CA ILE A 229 4.06 0.10 -16.22
C ILE A 229 4.12 0.99 -14.97
N TRP A 230 3.02 1.67 -14.67
CA TRP A 230 2.93 2.64 -13.60
C TRP A 230 3.22 2.04 -12.21
N TYR A 231 2.72 0.83 -11.95
CA TYR A 231 2.94 0.13 -10.68
C TYR A 231 4.40 -0.17 -10.41
N ASN A 232 5.18 -0.47 -11.45
CA ASN A 232 6.61 -0.74 -11.31
C ASN A 232 7.46 0.54 -11.23
N ASP A 233 7.05 1.60 -11.94
CA ASP A 233 7.89 2.77 -12.12
C ASP A 233 7.53 3.93 -11.17
N GLU A 234 6.24 4.15 -10.89
CA GLU A 234 5.76 5.35 -10.17
C GLU A 234 4.99 5.05 -8.88
N TYR A 235 4.38 3.87 -8.73
CA TYR A 235 3.49 3.56 -7.59
C TYR A 235 4.16 3.81 -6.24
N GLU A 236 5.35 3.29 -6.03
CA GLU A 236 6.04 3.39 -4.73
C GLU A 236 6.31 4.86 -4.37
N LYS A 237 6.75 5.64 -5.33
CA LYS A 237 7.00 7.08 -5.15
C LYS A 237 5.70 7.82 -4.84
N SER A 238 4.64 7.59 -5.61
CA SER A 238 3.33 8.18 -5.39
C SER A 238 2.80 7.85 -3.99
N TYR A 239 2.84 6.58 -3.58
CA TYR A 239 2.39 6.14 -2.27
C TYR A 239 3.15 6.84 -1.13
N TYR A 240 4.48 6.84 -1.16
CA TYR A 240 5.27 7.48 -0.10
C TYR A 240 5.13 9.00 -0.08
N THR A 241 4.99 9.65 -1.24
CA THR A 241 4.73 11.10 -1.30
C THR A 241 3.39 11.44 -0.63
N ASN A 242 2.33 10.71 -0.94
CA ASN A 242 1.02 10.94 -0.34
C ASN A 242 1.00 10.60 1.16
N LEU A 243 1.69 9.53 1.57
CA LEU A 243 1.85 9.18 2.98
C LEU A 243 2.62 10.27 3.75
N TYR A 244 3.70 10.79 3.18
CA TYR A 244 4.48 11.88 3.79
C TYR A 244 3.65 13.16 3.93
N ASN A 245 2.89 13.53 2.89
CA ASN A 245 2.02 14.69 2.92
C ASN A 245 0.94 14.56 4.01
N LEU A 246 0.34 13.39 4.14
CA LEU A 246 -0.61 13.08 5.23
C LEU A 246 0.06 13.26 6.61
N PHE A 247 1.27 12.73 6.77
CA PHE A 247 2.03 12.84 8.01
C PHE A 247 2.34 14.29 8.36
N VAL A 248 2.80 15.09 7.40
CA VAL A 248 3.08 16.52 7.58
C VAL A 248 1.82 17.27 7.97
N GLU A 249 0.70 17.00 7.30
CA GLU A 249 -0.59 17.62 7.58
C GLU A 249 -1.11 17.27 8.99
N LYS A 250 -1.20 15.97 9.31
CA LYS A 250 -1.82 15.51 10.56
C LYS A 250 -1.00 15.82 11.80
N LEU A 251 0.31 15.92 11.68
CA LEU A 251 1.18 16.37 12.77
C LEU A 251 1.40 17.88 12.78
N ALA A 252 0.76 18.62 11.89
CA ALA A 252 0.91 20.07 11.73
C ALA A 252 2.39 20.52 11.68
N LEU A 253 3.21 19.76 10.95
CA LEU A 253 4.64 20.07 10.82
C LEU A 253 4.83 21.34 9.99
N THR A 254 5.70 22.21 10.47
CA THR A 254 6.08 23.42 9.74
C THR A 254 7.11 23.12 8.66
N GLY A 255 7.29 24.02 7.67
CA GLY A 255 8.36 23.91 6.69
C GLY A 255 9.74 23.79 7.33
N LEU A 256 9.97 24.47 8.47
CA LEU A 256 11.23 24.36 9.21
C LEU A 256 11.43 22.93 9.80
N ASP A 257 10.38 22.27 10.23
CA ASP A 257 10.46 20.91 10.76
C ASP A 257 10.72 19.89 9.64
N THR A 258 10.07 20.06 8.50
CA THR A 258 10.29 19.21 7.31
C THR A 258 11.70 19.43 6.75
N ASP A 259 12.19 20.65 6.68
CA ASP A 259 13.56 20.94 6.27
C ASP A 259 14.59 20.31 7.20
N LYS A 260 14.37 20.34 8.51
CA LYS A 260 15.25 19.67 9.49
C LYS A 260 15.25 18.16 9.32
N LEU A 261 14.10 17.56 8.96
CA LEU A 261 13.97 16.12 8.75
C LEU A 261 14.69 15.67 7.48
N THR A 262 14.51 16.40 6.37
CA THR A 262 14.98 16.02 5.03
C THR A 262 16.41 16.48 4.70
N SER A 263 16.88 17.58 5.28
CA SER A 263 18.21 18.14 5.00
C SER A 263 19.38 17.48 5.74
N LYS A 264 19.09 16.62 6.74
CA LYS A 264 20.11 16.00 7.57
C LYS A 264 20.57 14.67 7.00
N THR A 265 21.89 14.47 6.97
CA THR A 265 22.46 13.14 6.78
C THR A 265 22.56 12.43 8.12
N TYR A 266 21.82 11.36 8.25
CA TYR A 266 21.86 10.51 9.45
C TYR A 266 22.90 9.40 9.27
N LYS A 267 23.85 9.32 10.20
CA LYS A 267 24.83 8.23 10.26
C LYS A 267 24.36 7.20 11.27
N ILE A 268 24.09 5.99 10.81
CA ILE A 268 23.58 4.91 11.63
C ILE A 268 24.64 3.82 11.72
N GLY A 269 25.05 3.50 12.94
CA GLY A 269 25.98 2.40 13.20
C GLY A 269 25.22 1.09 13.32
N PHE A 270 25.73 0.04 12.67
CA PHE A 270 25.20 -1.31 12.76
C PHE A 270 26.19 -2.20 13.49
N THR A 271 25.68 -3.04 14.38
CA THR A 271 26.39 -4.23 14.90
C THR A 271 25.78 -5.46 14.26
N GLU A 272 26.60 -6.46 13.98
CA GLU A 272 26.10 -7.72 13.43
C GLU A 272 25.23 -8.44 14.47
N ASN A 273 23.96 -8.61 14.11
CA ASN A 273 23.00 -9.45 14.83
C ASN A 273 22.15 -10.17 13.78
N PRO A 274 22.38 -11.45 13.50
CA PRO A 274 21.84 -12.16 12.34
C PRO A 274 20.34 -12.07 12.14
N ALA A 275 19.57 -11.86 13.21
CA ALA A 275 18.11 -11.69 13.11
C ALA A 275 17.69 -10.28 12.66
N TYR A 276 18.46 -9.26 13.01
CA TYR A 276 18.10 -7.86 12.80
C TYR A 276 18.99 -7.14 11.79
N THR A 277 20.29 -7.46 11.82
CA THR A 277 21.28 -6.85 10.93
C THR A 277 22.24 -7.92 10.43
N SER A 278 22.49 -7.96 9.14
CA SER A 278 23.50 -8.82 8.53
C SER A 278 24.56 -7.96 7.84
N LEU A 279 25.82 -8.31 8.03
CA LEU A 279 26.97 -7.68 7.38
C LEU A 279 27.67 -8.74 6.54
N SER A 280 27.69 -8.60 5.23
CA SER A 280 28.38 -9.49 4.30
C SER A 280 29.29 -8.68 3.38
N GLY A 281 30.54 -8.54 3.77
CA GLY A 281 31.48 -7.63 3.11
C GLY A 281 31.01 -6.18 3.20
N ASN A 282 30.79 -5.54 2.05
CA ASN A 282 30.29 -4.17 1.97
C ASN A 282 28.74 -4.09 1.86
N LYS A 283 28.03 -5.20 2.04
CA LYS A 283 26.57 -5.23 1.96
C LYS A 283 25.98 -5.32 3.37
N THR A 284 25.06 -4.41 3.64
CA THR A 284 24.21 -4.44 4.83
C THR A 284 22.85 -5.01 4.48
N GLY A 285 22.24 -5.75 5.40
CA GLY A 285 20.92 -6.34 5.23
C GLY A 285 20.25 -6.60 6.58
N GLY A 286 19.11 -7.27 6.56
CA GLY A 286 18.33 -7.58 7.75
C GLY A 286 17.18 -6.60 7.99
N ILE A 287 16.34 -6.90 8.98
CA ILE A 287 15.09 -6.17 9.26
C ILE A 287 15.35 -4.68 9.52
N LEU A 288 16.36 -4.35 10.31
CA LEU A 288 16.69 -2.95 10.63
C LEU A 288 17.13 -2.18 9.38
N PHE A 289 17.89 -2.82 8.49
CA PHE A 289 18.29 -2.18 7.24
C PHE A 289 17.09 -1.92 6.32
N SER A 290 16.18 -2.88 6.21
CA SER A 290 14.93 -2.70 5.44
C SER A 290 14.10 -1.55 6.01
N TYR A 291 13.90 -1.51 7.31
CA TYR A 291 13.19 -0.40 7.98
C TYR A 291 13.79 0.97 7.69
N LEU A 292 15.12 1.09 7.76
CA LEU A 292 15.82 2.35 7.48
C LEU A 292 15.77 2.73 5.99
N THR A 293 15.75 1.74 5.11
CA THR A 293 15.56 1.97 3.67
C THR A 293 14.17 2.53 3.39
N ASP A 294 13.14 1.95 3.99
CA ASP A 294 11.75 2.42 3.83
C ASP A 294 11.56 3.80 4.47
N PHE A 295 12.17 4.04 5.64
CA PHE A 295 12.19 5.38 6.23
C PHE A 295 12.89 6.40 5.34
N SER A 296 14.01 6.03 4.71
CA SER A 296 14.71 6.91 3.76
C SER A 296 13.85 7.26 2.55
N LYS A 297 13.11 6.29 1.99
CA LYS A 297 12.15 6.55 0.89
C LYS A 297 11.05 7.50 1.35
N PHE A 298 10.48 7.24 2.53
CA PHE A 298 9.42 8.07 3.11
C PHE A 298 9.83 9.53 3.31
N VAL A 299 11.05 9.82 3.75
CA VAL A 299 11.49 11.22 4.02
C VAL A 299 12.12 11.91 2.81
N ASN A 300 12.44 11.20 1.75
CA ASN A 300 13.07 11.75 0.54
C ASN A 300 12.09 11.88 -0.64
N THR A 301 10.80 11.78 -0.39
CA THR A 301 9.73 11.91 -1.40
C THR A 301 9.42 13.35 -1.75
#